data_9350ad87136e674f64ce558b346e0ae0
#
_entry.id   9350ad87136e674f64ce558b346e0ae0
#
_cell.length_a   1.000
_cell.length_b   1.000
_cell.length_c   1.000
_cell.angle_alpha   90.00
_cell.angle_beta   90.00
_cell.angle_gamma   90.00
#
_symmetry.space_group_name_H-M   'P 1'
#
loop_
_entity.id
_entity.type
_entity.pdbx_description
1 polymer ?
#
loop_
_entity_poly.entity_id
_entity_poly.type
_entity_poly.pdbx_seq_one_letter_code
_entity_poly.pdbx_strand_id
1 'polypeptide(L)'
;MNSRERVLAAINHEEADRVPIDLGSTCVTSINLRAYGSLKRFLGISEGRARVYHTWVQVPELEPAIRDRLHVDTVTLPRYKMSLGVPNSEFKPWTYVDGNEYLAPVGFTPTVNAAGDIEWWEHGIKIAEMPGEGTQGFALQYHPLKHAQTPGEIDAWFDSYEGNFTGRIRVTDEEIEWARAYGKRLRETTDKAIVSDYVFGILHIVEGMVGTETIYMNLINKPDLAHYLFERLVHEYITHLRRYLDGV
;
A
#
# COMPACT_ATOMS: atom_id res chain seq x y z
N MET A 1 6.05 -26.54 -14.72
CA MET A 1 6.60 -25.55 -13.76
C MET A 1 5.61 -25.30 -12.65
N ASN A 2 6.06 -25.16 -11.39
CA ASN A 2 5.23 -24.57 -10.35
C ASN A 2 5.14 -23.05 -10.54
N SER A 3 4.30 -22.37 -9.74
CA SER A 3 4.07 -20.93 -9.91
C SER A 3 5.34 -20.07 -9.72
N ARG A 4 6.15 -20.40 -8.71
CA ARG A 4 7.41 -19.69 -8.43
C ARG A 4 8.43 -19.87 -9.55
N GLU A 5 8.61 -21.10 -10.04
CA GLU A 5 9.50 -21.39 -11.18
C GLU A 5 9.09 -20.62 -12.42
N ARG A 6 7.79 -20.55 -12.70
CA ARG A 6 7.22 -19.83 -13.85
C ARG A 6 7.52 -18.33 -13.80
N VAL A 7 7.31 -17.70 -12.63
CA VAL A 7 7.63 -16.27 -12.46
C VAL A 7 9.12 -16.02 -12.57
N LEU A 8 9.96 -16.89 -11.98
CA LEU A 8 11.42 -16.77 -12.08
C LEU A 8 11.92 -16.93 -13.50
N ALA A 9 11.40 -17.90 -14.28
CA ALA A 9 11.72 -18.05 -15.69
C ALA A 9 11.43 -16.77 -16.47
N ALA A 10 10.23 -16.21 -16.29
CA ALA A 10 9.85 -14.96 -16.96
C ALA A 10 10.76 -13.76 -16.59
N ILE A 11 11.14 -13.63 -15.31
CA ILE A 11 12.05 -12.56 -14.85
C ILE A 11 13.46 -12.75 -15.43
N ASN A 12 13.92 -14.00 -15.58
CA ASN A 12 15.21 -14.34 -16.17
C ASN A 12 15.22 -14.35 -17.71
N HIS A 13 14.12 -13.90 -18.36
CA HIS A 13 13.96 -13.93 -19.81
C HIS A 13 14.02 -15.35 -20.42
N GLU A 14 13.59 -16.34 -19.66
CA GLU A 14 13.45 -17.73 -20.10
C GLU A 14 11.99 -18.02 -20.45
N GLU A 15 11.76 -18.94 -21.40
CA GLU A 15 10.43 -19.34 -21.81
C GLU A 15 9.75 -20.17 -20.70
N ALA A 16 8.65 -19.68 -20.17
CA ALA A 16 7.82 -20.38 -19.19
C ALA A 16 6.77 -21.26 -19.91
N ASP A 17 6.22 -22.25 -19.18
CA ASP A 17 5.15 -23.13 -19.71
C ASP A 17 3.85 -22.39 -20.06
N ARG A 18 3.64 -21.21 -19.49
CA ARG A 18 2.62 -20.18 -19.82
C ARG A 18 3.03 -18.84 -19.26
N VAL A 19 2.35 -17.78 -19.69
CA VAL A 19 2.52 -16.44 -19.09
C VAL A 19 2.16 -16.50 -17.61
N PRO A 20 3.03 -16.03 -16.70
CA PRO A 20 2.68 -15.91 -15.28
C PRO A 20 1.58 -14.87 -15.07
N ILE A 21 0.69 -15.16 -14.14
CA ILE A 21 -0.44 -14.28 -13.79
C ILE A 21 -0.16 -13.66 -12.43
N ASP A 22 -0.09 -12.35 -12.40
CA ASP A 22 -0.07 -11.57 -11.17
C ASP A 22 -1.41 -10.87 -10.95
N LEU A 23 -2.06 -11.20 -9.84
CA LEU A 23 -3.22 -10.50 -9.32
C LEU A 23 -3.08 -10.41 -7.80
N GLY A 24 -2.99 -9.19 -7.27
CA GLY A 24 -2.98 -8.94 -5.84
C GLY A 24 -1.66 -9.22 -5.13
N SER A 25 -0.53 -9.30 -5.84
CA SER A 25 0.78 -9.37 -5.19
C SER A 25 1.21 -8.01 -4.61
N THR A 26 0.73 -6.92 -5.20
CA THR A 26 0.92 -5.55 -4.71
C THR A 26 -0.39 -4.77 -4.78
N CYS A 27 -0.46 -3.62 -4.13
CA CYS A 27 -1.65 -2.77 -4.19
C CYS A 27 -1.98 -2.28 -5.62
N VAL A 28 -0.98 -2.19 -6.50
CA VAL A 28 -1.16 -1.73 -7.89
C VAL A 28 -1.55 -2.85 -8.86
N THR A 29 -1.35 -4.12 -8.47
CA THR A 29 -1.78 -5.29 -9.25
C THR A 29 -3.06 -5.93 -8.69
N SER A 30 -3.66 -5.31 -7.67
CA SER A 30 -4.86 -5.81 -7.00
C SER A 30 -6.15 -5.19 -7.56
N ILE A 31 -7.27 -5.59 -7.01
CA ILE A 31 -8.59 -5.04 -7.33
C ILE A 31 -9.24 -4.45 -6.08
N ASN A 32 -10.03 -3.39 -6.26
CA ASN A 32 -10.77 -2.76 -5.16
C ASN A 32 -11.79 -3.73 -4.55
N LEU A 33 -12.09 -3.58 -3.26
CA LEU A 33 -13.01 -4.44 -2.49
C LEU A 33 -14.37 -4.61 -3.17
N ARG A 34 -14.95 -3.54 -3.73
CA ARG A 34 -16.24 -3.62 -4.44
C ARG A 34 -16.18 -4.56 -5.65
N ALA A 35 -15.13 -4.44 -6.47
CA ALA A 35 -14.91 -5.33 -7.61
C ALA A 35 -14.60 -6.75 -7.14
N TYR A 36 -13.83 -6.89 -6.06
CA TYR A 36 -13.52 -8.19 -5.45
C TYR A 36 -14.79 -8.91 -4.97
N GLY A 37 -15.67 -8.23 -4.24
CA GLY A 37 -16.95 -8.79 -3.82
C GLY A 37 -17.84 -9.23 -5.01
N SER A 38 -17.83 -8.44 -6.08
CA SER A 38 -18.54 -8.80 -7.32
C SER A 38 -17.91 -9.99 -8.04
N LEU A 39 -16.57 -10.06 -8.08
CA LEU A 39 -15.84 -11.20 -8.61
C LEU A 39 -16.14 -12.50 -7.84
N LYS A 40 -16.14 -12.45 -6.51
CA LYS A 40 -16.50 -13.61 -5.68
C LYS A 40 -17.89 -14.14 -6.02
N ARG A 41 -18.89 -13.25 -6.11
CA ARG A 41 -20.27 -13.62 -6.50
C ARG A 41 -20.32 -14.23 -7.90
N PHE A 42 -19.64 -13.61 -8.87
CA PHE A 42 -19.58 -14.12 -10.25
C PHE A 42 -18.98 -15.53 -10.34
N LEU A 43 -17.93 -15.80 -9.55
CA LEU A 43 -17.27 -17.09 -9.50
C LEU A 43 -17.99 -18.13 -8.61
N GLY A 44 -19.07 -17.74 -7.94
CA GLY A 44 -19.81 -18.62 -7.03
C GLY A 44 -19.04 -18.95 -5.75
N ILE A 45 -18.08 -18.11 -5.33
CA ILE A 45 -17.25 -18.30 -4.14
C ILE A 45 -17.87 -17.47 -3.01
N SER A 46 -18.58 -18.14 -2.10
CA SER A 46 -19.23 -17.51 -0.95
C SER A 46 -18.44 -17.62 0.36
N GLU A 47 -17.50 -18.53 0.42
CA GLU A 47 -16.71 -18.79 1.62
C GLU A 47 -15.57 -17.76 1.80
N GLY A 48 -15.16 -17.61 3.08
CA GLY A 48 -14.04 -16.75 3.46
C GLY A 48 -14.39 -15.27 3.54
N ARG A 49 -13.56 -14.57 4.31
CA ARG A 49 -13.55 -13.11 4.42
C ARG A 49 -12.14 -12.62 4.12
N ALA A 50 -11.97 -11.93 3.00
CA ALA A 50 -10.67 -11.40 2.62
C ALA A 50 -10.19 -10.34 3.62
N ARG A 51 -8.87 -10.32 3.88
CA ARG A 51 -8.22 -9.28 4.67
C ARG A 51 -7.97 -8.06 3.82
N VAL A 52 -8.34 -6.90 4.31
CA VAL A 52 -7.98 -5.60 3.69
C VAL A 52 -6.58 -5.26 4.15
N TYR A 53 -5.58 -5.60 3.37
CA TYR A 53 -4.20 -5.34 3.76
C TYR A 53 -3.74 -3.92 3.40
N HIS A 54 -4.36 -3.29 2.41
CA HIS A 54 -4.06 -1.92 2.03
C HIS A 54 -5.30 -1.02 2.18
N THR A 55 -5.41 -0.42 3.35
CA THR A 55 -6.58 0.38 3.76
C THR A 55 -6.74 1.70 3.00
N TRP A 56 -5.68 2.24 2.38
CA TRP A 56 -5.76 3.47 1.58
C TRP A 56 -6.50 3.28 0.26
N VAL A 57 -6.07 2.30 -0.54
CA VAL A 57 -6.68 2.00 -1.86
C VAL A 57 -7.78 0.95 -1.78
N GLN A 58 -8.10 0.49 -0.58
CA GLN A 58 -9.19 -0.45 -0.32
C GLN A 58 -9.07 -1.73 -1.14
N VAL A 59 -7.93 -2.43 -1.00
CA VAL A 59 -7.69 -3.69 -1.70
C VAL A 59 -7.46 -4.85 -0.73
N PRO A 60 -7.98 -6.05 -1.07
CA PRO A 60 -7.85 -7.24 -0.25
C PRO A 60 -6.57 -8.01 -0.53
N GLU A 61 -6.12 -8.78 0.43
CA GLU A 61 -5.30 -9.96 0.20
C GLU A 61 -6.18 -11.01 -0.49
N LEU A 62 -5.76 -11.51 -1.66
CA LEU A 62 -6.56 -12.50 -2.38
C LEU A 62 -6.66 -13.80 -1.59
N GLU A 63 -7.89 -14.28 -1.44
CA GLU A 63 -8.17 -15.57 -0.81
C GLU A 63 -7.66 -16.74 -1.69
N PRO A 64 -7.21 -17.85 -1.09
CA PRO A 64 -6.70 -19.00 -1.84
C PRO A 64 -7.65 -19.48 -2.95
N ALA A 65 -8.95 -19.57 -2.66
CA ALA A 65 -9.96 -20.01 -3.63
C ALA A 65 -10.03 -19.13 -4.90
N ILE A 66 -9.82 -17.81 -4.74
CA ILE A 66 -9.78 -16.88 -5.88
C ILE A 66 -8.47 -17.05 -6.65
N ARG A 67 -7.33 -17.15 -5.95
CA ARG A 67 -6.02 -17.38 -6.59
C ARG A 67 -6.02 -18.66 -7.42
N ASP A 68 -6.53 -19.73 -6.85
CA ASP A 68 -6.56 -21.04 -7.54
C ASP A 68 -7.50 -21.01 -8.74
N ARG A 69 -8.68 -20.40 -8.60
CA ARG A 69 -9.68 -20.28 -9.68
C ARG A 69 -9.18 -19.46 -10.86
N LEU A 70 -8.33 -18.47 -10.61
CA LEU A 70 -7.77 -17.57 -11.62
C LEU A 70 -6.33 -17.94 -12.00
N HIS A 71 -5.79 -19.04 -11.48
CA HIS A 71 -4.43 -19.52 -11.76
C HIS A 71 -3.34 -18.48 -11.47
N VAL A 72 -3.52 -17.69 -10.41
CA VAL A 72 -2.56 -16.66 -10.01
C VAL A 72 -1.27 -17.28 -9.50
N ASP A 73 -0.13 -16.75 -9.96
CA ASP A 73 1.20 -17.31 -9.69
C ASP A 73 1.92 -16.61 -8.53
N THR A 74 1.34 -15.55 -8.00
CA THR A 74 1.96 -14.69 -7.00
C THR A 74 1.17 -14.65 -5.68
N VAL A 75 1.86 -14.26 -4.61
CA VAL A 75 1.26 -13.87 -3.32
C VAL A 75 1.95 -12.62 -2.80
N THR A 76 1.21 -11.78 -2.07
CA THR A 76 1.77 -10.59 -1.46
C THR A 76 2.56 -10.91 -0.18
N LEU A 77 3.71 -10.27 -0.03
CA LEU A 77 4.34 -9.98 1.26
C LEU A 77 4.00 -8.53 1.59
N PRO A 78 2.92 -8.25 2.33
CA PRO A 78 2.50 -6.89 2.59
C PRO A 78 3.50 -6.17 3.50
N ARG A 79 3.44 -4.85 3.53
CA ARG A 79 4.11 -4.05 4.57
C ARG A 79 3.45 -4.29 5.93
N TYR A 80 4.23 -4.24 7.00
CA TYR A 80 3.69 -4.29 8.37
C TYR A 80 2.74 -3.13 8.63
N LYS A 81 3.13 -1.93 8.24
CA LYS A 81 2.28 -0.74 8.26
C LYS A 81 2.11 -0.18 6.86
N MET A 82 0.87 -0.10 6.42
CA MET A 82 0.52 0.53 5.15
C MET A 82 0.24 2.04 5.32
N SER A 83 -0.30 2.66 4.30
CA SER A 83 -0.41 4.10 4.12
C SER A 83 -1.05 4.90 5.26
N LEU A 84 -1.88 4.27 6.10
CA LEU A 84 -2.48 4.91 7.28
C LEU A 84 -1.74 4.53 8.58
N GLY A 85 -0.55 3.94 8.48
CA GLY A 85 0.27 3.57 9.65
C GLY A 85 -0.32 2.44 10.51
N VAL A 86 -1.39 1.82 10.06
CA VAL A 86 -2.09 0.76 10.80
C VAL A 86 -1.37 -0.57 10.59
N PRO A 87 -1.00 -1.30 11.66
CA PRO A 87 -0.35 -2.60 11.53
C PRO A 87 -1.24 -3.67 10.89
N ASN A 88 -0.67 -4.45 9.97
CA ASN A 88 -1.28 -5.61 9.32
C ASN A 88 -1.08 -6.91 10.14
N SER A 89 -1.15 -6.85 11.47
CA SER A 89 -0.92 -7.98 12.36
C SER A 89 -2.20 -8.63 12.87
N GLU A 90 -3.17 -7.83 13.25
CA GLU A 90 -4.44 -8.26 13.82
C GLU A 90 -5.61 -7.67 13.03
N PHE A 91 -6.67 -8.48 12.86
CA PHE A 91 -7.80 -8.11 12.02
C PHE A 91 -9.12 -8.29 12.78
N LYS A 92 -10.10 -7.42 12.45
CA LYS A 92 -11.48 -7.46 12.96
C LYS A 92 -12.49 -7.49 11.81
N PRO A 93 -13.71 -8.01 11.99
CA PRO A 93 -14.79 -7.85 11.03
C PRO A 93 -15.05 -6.38 10.73
N TRP A 94 -15.23 -6.09 9.45
CA TRP A 94 -15.52 -4.75 8.96
C TRP A 94 -16.45 -4.81 7.74
N THR A 95 -17.55 -4.07 7.80
CA THR A 95 -18.50 -3.97 6.69
C THR A 95 -18.08 -2.83 5.78
N TYR A 96 -17.81 -3.14 4.53
CA TYR A 96 -17.49 -2.14 3.51
C TYR A 96 -18.77 -1.40 3.04
N VAL A 97 -18.61 -0.26 2.38
CA VAL A 97 -19.73 0.59 1.91
C VAL A 97 -20.69 -0.12 0.95
N ASP A 98 -20.28 -1.20 0.31
CA ASP A 98 -21.13 -2.04 -0.56
C ASP A 98 -21.90 -3.14 0.20
N GLY A 99 -21.82 -3.16 1.53
CA GLY A 99 -22.47 -4.13 2.40
C GLY A 99 -21.76 -5.48 2.54
N ASN A 100 -20.65 -5.71 1.80
CA ASN A 100 -19.87 -6.93 1.97
C ASN A 100 -18.99 -6.87 3.23
N GLU A 101 -18.80 -8.03 3.86
CA GLU A 101 -17.95 -8.16 5.03
C GLU A 101 -16.53 -8.59 4.67
N TYR A 102 -15.57 -7.88 5.24
CA TYR A 102 -14.13 -8.13 5.14
C TYR A 102 -13.50 -8.19 6.53
N LEU A 103 -12.21 -8.42 6.58
CA LEU A 103 -11.40 -8.31 7.78
C LEU A 103 -10.46 -7.10 7.63
N ALA A 104 -10.71 -6.02 8.36
CA ALA A 104 -9.82 -4.86 8.39
C ALA A 104 -8.84 -4.94 9.57
N PRO A 105 -7.65 -4.32 9.49
CA PRO A 105 -6.75 -4.22 10.63
C PRO A 105 -7.45 -3.61 11.85
N VAL A 106 -7.16 -4.11 13.05
CA VAL A 106 -7.83 -3.68 14.30
C VAL A 106 -7.70 -2.16 14.52
N GLY A 107 -6.54 -1.58 14.19
CA GLY A 107 -6.29 -0.14 14.26
C GLY A 107 -6.98 0.69 13.19
N PHE A 108 -7.61 0.07 12.18
CA PHE A 108 -8.38 0.82 11.18
C PHE A 108 -9.74 1.23 11.76
N THR A 109 -9.82 2.50 12.16
CA THR A 109 -10.99 3.07 12.86
C THR A 109 -11.40 4.40 12.22
N PRO A 110 -11.77 4.40 10.92
CA PRO A 110 -12.21 5.62 10.27
C PRO A 110 -13.52 6.13 10.87
N THR A 111 -13.78 7.43 10.74
CA THR A 111 -15.07 8.04 11.08
C THR A 111 -15.93 8.21 9.84
N VAL A 112 -17.25 8.34 10.03
CA VAL A 112 -18.20 8.62 8.95
C VAL A 112 -18.81 9.98 9.22
N ASN A 113 -18.74 10.90 8.24
CA ASN A 113 -19.32 12.22 8.35
C ASN A 113 -20.84 12.23 8.08
N ALA A 114 -21.48 13.37 8.20
CA ALA A 114 -22.92 13.51 7.99
C ALA A 114 -23.36 13.25 6.54
N ALA A 115 -22.46 13.35 5.57
CA ALA A 115 -22.72 13.02 4.16
C ALA A 115 -22.55 11.53 3.86
N GLY A 116 -22.04 10.75 4.82
CA GLY A 116 -21.72 9.33 4.66
C GLY A 116 -20.29 9.06 4.18
N ASP A 117 -19.46 10.08 4.02
CA ASP A 117 -18.09 9.91 3.61
C ASP A 117 -17.23 9.39 4.76
N ILE A 118 -16.22 8.59 4.43
CA ILE A 118 -15.33 7.95 5.37
C ILE A 118 -14.08 8.81 5.53
N GLU A 119 -13.78 9.22 6.75
CA GLU A 119 -12.67 10.13 7.06
C GLU A 119 -11.62 9.45 7.94
N TRP A 120 -10.36 9.75 7.66
CA TRP A 120 -9.23 9.38 8.50
C TRP A 120 -8.60 10.61 9.14
N TRP A 121 -8.53 10.60 10.46
CA TRP A 121 -8.03 11.70 11.27
C TRP A 121 -6.80 11.27 12.08
N GLU A 122 -5.81 12.17 12.17
CA GLU A 122 -4.60 12.01 13.00
C GLU A 122 -4.34 13.28 13.74
N HIS A 123 -4.19 13.21 15.06
CA HIS A 123 -3.91 14.36 15.92
C HIS A 123 -4.86 15.56 15.69
N GLY A 124 -6.12 15.31 15.39
CA GLY A 124 -7.12 16.34 15.11
C GLY A 124 -7.06 16.95 13.71
N ILE A 125 -6.21 16.43 12.82
CA ILE A 125 -6.10 16.85 11.42
C ILE A 125 -6.77 15.78 10.54
N LYS A 126 -7.65 16.21 9.63
CA LYS A 126 -8.20 15.33 8.60
C LYS A 126 -7.13 15.04 7.56
N ILE A 127 -6.60 13.83 7.58
CA ILE A 127 -5.53 13.37 6.67
C ILE A 127 -6.11 12.97 5.33
N ALA A 128 -7.24 12.23 5.34
CA ALA A 128 -7.80 11.66 4.13
C ALA A 128 -9.31 11.48 4.23
N GLU A 129 -9.95 11.44 3.07
CA GLU A 129 -11.38 11.23 2.94
C GLU A 129 -11.66 10.30 1.76
N MET A 130 -12.65 9.42 1.91
CA MET A 130 -13.16 8.55 0.87
C MET A 130 -14.67 8.76 0.77
N PRO A 131 -15.24 9.03 -0.43
CA PRO A 131 -16.67 9.16 -0.61
C PRO A 131 -17.44 7.94 -0.11
N GLY A 132 -18.57 8.14 0.56
CA GLY A 132 -19.41 7.07 1.12
C GLY A 132 -19.96 6.11 0.08
N GLU A 133 -20.09 6.55 -1.17
CA GLU A 133 -20.42 5.68 -2.30
C GLU A 133 -19.28 4.73 -2.69
N GLY A 134 -18.11 4.93 -2.10
CA GLY A 134 -16.93 4.06 -2.11
C GLY A 134 -16.48 3.63 -3.50
N THR A 135 -15.73 4.48 -4.19
CA THR A 135 -15.31 4.13 -5.55
C THR A 135 -13.83 3.84 -5.69
N GLN A 136 -12.94 4.48 -4.92
CA GLN A 136 -11.52 4.46 -5.29
C GLN A 136 -10.53 4.45 -4.12
N GLY A 137 -10.97 4.39 -2.88
CA GLY A 137 -10.10 4.54 -1.72
C GLY A 137 -10.00 6.00 -1.26
N PHE A 138 -9.06 6.25 -0.35
CA PHE A 138 -8.89 7.56 0.27
C PHE A 138 -8.20 8.57 -0.65
N ALA A 139 -8.72 9.78 -0.68
CA ALA A 139 -8.06 10.95 -1.24
C ALA A 139 -7.41 11.77 -0.12
N LEU A 140 -6.18 12.21 -0.34
CA LEU A 140 -5.43 12.99 0.64
C LEU A 140 -6.03 14.39 0.78
N GLN A 141 -6.17 14.84 2.04
CA GLN A 141 -6.71 16.16 2.39
C GLN A 141 -5.66 17.07 3.04
N TYR A 142 -4.55 16.50 3.48
CA TYR A 142 -3.48 17.22 4.18
C TYR A 142 -2.14 17.04 3.47
N HIS A 143 -1.47 18.15 3.19
CA HIS A 143 -0.18 18.21 2.53
C HIS A 143 0.83 18.94 3.45
N PRO A 144 1.66 18.22 4.21
CA PRO A 144 2.48 18.78 5.28
C PRO A 144 3.51 19.83 4.81
N LEU A 145 4.01 19.70 3.60
CA LEU A 145 5.01 20.60 3.01
C LEU A 145 4.43 21.59 1.98
N LYS A 146 3.10 21.73 1.91
CA LYS A 146 2.43 22.62 0.93
C LYS A 146 2.97 24.04 0.95
N HIS A 147 3.36 24.52 2.12
CA HIS A 147 3.80 25.92 2.33
C HIS A 147 5.31 26.04 2.58
N ALA A 148 6.08 24.98 2.43
CA ALA A 148 7.53 25.02 2.57
C ALA A 148 8.16 25.92 1.51
N GLN A 149 9.10 26.79 1.95
CA GLN A 149 9.77 27.79 1.11
C GLN A 149 11.28 27.56 1.04
N THR A 150 11.84 26.78 1.97
CA THR A 150 13.29 26.57 2.12
C THR A 150 13.65 25.09 2.30
N PRO A 151 14.88 24.69 1.91
CA PRO A 151 15.41 23.37 2.25
C PRO A 151 15.37 23.04 3.74
N GLY A 152 15.65 24.03 4.61
CA GLY A 152 15.63 23.83 6.05
C GLY A 152 14.26 23.45 6.62
N GLU A 153 13.17 23.96 6.04
CA GLU A 153 11.80 23.55 6.42
C GLU A 153 11.49 22.13 5.99
N ILE A 154 12.02 21.71 4.84
CA ILE A 154 11.91 20.32 4.35
C ILE A 154 12.67 19.39 5.31
N ASP A 155 13.92 19.71 5.63
CA ASP A 155 14.74 18.92 6.55
C ASP A 155 14.10 18.82 7.93
N ALA A 156 13.67 19.94 8.52
CA ALA A 156 13.01 19.98 9.81
C ALA A 156 11.77 19.06 9.85
N TRP A 157 11.01 19.00 8.76
CA TRP A 157 9.89 18.10 8.65
C TRP A 157 10.32 16.63 8.61
N PHE A 158 11.29 16.29 7.77
CA PHE A 158 11.81 14.91 7.69
C PHE A 158 12.43 14.46 9.01
N ASP A 159 13.13 15.34 9.72
CA ASP A 159 13.84 14.99 10.97
C ASP A 159 12.88 14.88 12.18
N SER A 160 11.78 15.64 12.19
CA SER A 160 10.83 15.68 13.31
C SER A 160 9.60 14.79 13.13
N TYR A 161 9.32 14.33 11.92
CA TYR A 161 8.05 13.67 11.61
C TYR A 161 8.11 12.16 11.85
N GLU A 162 7.34 11.71 12.82
CA GLU A 162 7.11 10.29 13.12
C GLU A 162 5.78 9.74 12.54
N GLY A 163 5.11 10.49 11.69
CA GLY A 163 3.78 10.17 11.19
C GLY A 163 3.75 9.29 9.93
N ASN A 164 2.56 9.06 9.43
CA ASN A 164 2.26 8.08 8.38
C ASN A 164 2.85 8.39 7.01
N PHE A 165 3.17 9.64 6.68
CA PHE A 165 3.83 9.98 5.42
C PHE A 165 5.22 9.37 5.33
N THR A 166 6.01 9.45 6.40
CA THR A 166 7.33 8.81 6.47
C THR A 166 7.24 7.32 6.73
N GLY A 167 6.17 6.84 7.35
CA GLY A 167 5.89 5.41 7.56
C GLY A 167 5.78 4.60 6.27
N ARG A 168 5.49 5.26 5.14
CA ARG A 168 5.55 4.61 3.82
C ARG A 168 6.99 4.35 3.37
N ILE A 169 7.93 5.18 3.78
CA ILE A 169 9.32 5.16 3.32
C ILE A 169 10.21 4.48 4.37
N ARG A 170 10.03 4.86 5.62
CA ARG A 170 10.84 4.40 6.73
C ARG A 170 10.48 2.98 7.15
N VAL A 171 11.50 2.17 7.36
CA VAL A 171 11.38 0.78 7.81
C VAL A 171 11.94 0.68 9.23
N THR A 172 11.17 0.09 10.12
CA THR A 172 11.57 -0.19 11.50
C THR A 172 12.12 -1.62 11.63
N ASP A 173 12.85 -1.91 12.72
CA ASP A 173 13.28 -3.28 13.02
C ASP A 173 12.08 -4.22 13.20
N GLU A 174 11.01 -3.74 13.87
CA GLU A 174 9.76 -4.47 14.02
C GLU A 174 9.17 -4.88 12.66
N GLU A 175 9.17 -3.98 11.67
CA GLU A 175 8.69 -4.31 10.33
C GLU A 175 9.56 -5.36 9.64
N ILE A 176 10.88 -5.28 9.77
CA ILE A 176 11.80 -6.26 9.19
C ILE A 176 11.58 -7.63 9.82
N GLU A 177 11.50 -7.70 11.13
CA GLU A 177 11.25 -8.96 11.85
C GLU A 177 9.91 -9.59 11.45
N TRP A 178 8.87 -8.76 11.39
CA TRP A 178 7.54 -9.19 10.95
C TRP A 178 7.56 -9.68 9.50
N ALA A 179 8.16 -8.93 8.58
CA ALA A 179 8.24 -9.28 7.16
C ALA A 179 9.03 -10.58 6.95
N ARG A 180 10.13 -10.76 7.67
CA ARG A 180 10.93 -12.00 7.66
C ARG A 180 10.10 -13.20 8.14
N ALA A 181 9.39 -13.07 9.26
CA ALA A 181 8.55 -14.14 9.78
C ALA A 181 7.39 -14.46 8.84
N TYR A 182 6.75 -13.42 8.27
CA TYR A 182 5.65 -13.57 7.32
C TYR A 182 6.14 -14.22 6.01
N GLY A 183 7.24 -13.75 5.46
CA GLY A 183 7.86 -14.30 4.25
C GLY A 183 8.29 -15.76 4.40
N LYS A 184 8.87 -16.11 5.55
CA LYS A 184 9.20 -17.50 5.88
C LYS A 184 7.95 -18.38 5.87
N ARG A 185 6.88 -17.96 6.54
CA ARG A 185 5.61 -18.68 6.54
C ARG A 185 5.04 -18.87 5.14
N LEU A 186 5.06 -17.83 4.29
CA LEU A 186 4.63 -17.95 2.90
C LEU A 186 5.48 -18.94 2.13
N ARG A 187 6.80 -18.91 2.32
CA ARG A 187 7.74 -19.84 1.67
C ARG A 187 7.43 -21.30 2.00
N GLU A 188 7.01 -21.58 3.24
CA GLU A 188 6.70 -22.91 3.74
C GLU A 188 5.29 -23.40 3.34
N THR A 189 4.35 -22.49 3.07
CA THR A 189 2.93 -22.81 2.87
C THR A 189 2.44 -22.69 1.44
N THR A 190 3.26 -22.15 0.50
CA THR A 190 2.85 -21.99 -0.91
C THR A 190 4.01 -22.14 -1.87
N ASP A 191 3.70 -22.62 -3.09
CA ASP A 191 4.61 -22.66 -4.24
C ASP A 191 4.56 -21.38 -5.09
N LYS A 192 3.75 -20.39 -4.70
CA LYS A 192 3.62 -19.12 -5.41
C LYS A 192 4.88 -18.28 -5.27
N ALA A 193 5.12 -17.39 -6.24
CA ALA A 193 6.15 -16.37 -6.11
C ALA A 193 5.72 -15.32 -5.08
N ILE A 194 6.60 -15.04 -4.14
CA ILE A 194 6.35 -14.04 -3.10
C ILE A 194 6.84 -12.69 -3.62
N VAL A 195 5.95 -11.71 -3.65
CA VAL A 195 6.26 -10.34 -4.10
C VAL A 195 6.05 -9.39 -2.92
N SER A 196 7.09 -8.62 -2.60
CA SER A 196 6.97 -7.60 -1.55
C SER A 196 6.25 -6.37 -2.06
N ASP A 197 5.27 -5.88 -1.29
CA ASP A 197 4.56 -4.63 -1.58
C ASP A 197 5.33 -3.40 -1.06
N TYR A 198 6.65 -3.40 -1.24
CA TYR A 198 7.53 -2.27 -0.97
C TYR A 198 7.68 -1.43 -2.25
N VAL A 199 6.57 -0.84 -2.70
CA VAL A 199 6.50 -0.07 -3.96
C VAL A 199 6.23 1.39 -3.67
N PHE A 200 7.02 2.29 -4.30
CA PHE A 200 6.81 3.73 -4.21
C PHE A 200 6.96 4.43 -5.56
N GLY A 201 5.98 5.27 -5.89
CA GLY A 201 6.16 6.28 -6.90
C GLY A 201 6.72 7.56 -6.27
N ILE A 202 7.98 7.90 -6.54
CA ILE A 202 8.64 9.09 -5.95
C ILE A 202 7.81 10.36 -6.18
N LEU A 203 7.40 10.62 -7.42
CA LEU A 203 6.55 11.76 -7.75
C LEU A 203 5.23 11.74 -6.95
N HIS A 204 4.59 10.58 -6.86
CA HIS A 204 3.32 10.45 -6.15
C HIS A 204 3.43 10.75 -4.64
N ILE A 205 4.57 10.38 -4.03
CA ILE A 205 4.83 10.74 -2.62
C ILE A 205 5.05 12.24 -2.48
N VAL A 206 5.81 12.87 -3.39
CA VAL A 206 6.02 14.32 -3.39
C VAL A 206 4.68 15.05 -3.60
N GLU A 207 3.83 14.60 -4.52
CA GLU A 207 2.46 15.12 -4.68
C GLU A 207 1.67 15.04 -3.38
N GLY A 208 1.81 13.93 -2.65
CA GLY A 208 1.20 13.77 -1.32
C GLY A 208 1.74 14.76 -0.28
N MET A 209 3.04 15.06 -0.32
CA MET A 209 3.68 15.97 0.65
C MET A 209 3.33 17.45 0.42
N VAL A 210 3.30 17.90 -0.81
CA VAL A 210 3.15 19.33 -1.15
C VAL A 210 1.84 19.68 -1.87
N GLY A 211 1.11 18.69 -2.36
CA GLY A 211 -0.05 18.87 -3.25
C GLY A 211 0.36 18.90 -4.72
N THR A 212 -0.45 18.25 -5.56
CA THR A 212 -0.19 18.07 -7.00
C THR A 212 0.04 19.42 -7.72
N GLU A 213 -0.87 20.39 -7.54
CA GLU A 213 -0.73 21.72 -8.12
C GLU A 213 0.56 22.41 -7.66
N THR A 214 0.86 22.34 -6.37
CA THR A 214 2.03 22.99 -5.77
C THR A 214 3.34 22.44 -6.35
N ILE A 215 3.48 21.11 -6.48
CA ILE A 215 4.73 20.55 -7.03
C ILE A 215 4.92 20.94 -8.50
N TYR A 216 3.87 20.86 -9.33
CA TYR A 216 3.99 21.25 -10.73
C TYR A 216 4.32 22.74 -10.89
N MET A 217 3.75 23.61 -10.08
CA MET A 217 4.12 25.04 -10.04
C MET A 217 5.56 25.24 -9.56
N ASN A 218 6.01 24.49 -8.56
CA ASN A 218 7.37 24.58 -8.02
C ASN A 218 8.43 24.10 -9.01
N LEU A 219 8.14 23.10 -9.85
CA LEU A 219 9.06 22.69 -10.92
C LEU A 219 9.41 23.83 -11.88
N ILE A 220 8.53 24.81 -12.04
CA ILE A 220 8.73 26.00 -12.90
C ILE A 220 9.24 27.18 -12.08
N ASN A 221 8.58 27.50 -10.95
CA ASN A 221 8.80 28.74 -10.23
C ASN A 221 9.88 28.63 -9.15
N LYS A 222 10.17 27.43 -8.65
CA LYS A 222 11.14 27.13 -7.59
C LYS A 222 11.86 25.81 -7.86
N PRO A 223 12.52 25.67 -9.02
CA PRO A 223 13.09 24.39 -9.43
C PRO A 223 14.12 23.83 -8.44
N ASP A 224 14.93 24.70 -7.80
CA ASP A 224 15.93 24.27 -6.82
C ASP A 224 15.28 23.67 -5.57
N LEU A 225 14.17 24.24 -5.09
CA LEU A 225 13.44 23.71 -3.94
C LEU A 225 12.74 22.38 -4.28
N ALA A 226 12.16 22.29 -5.47
CA ALA A 226 11.54 21.06 -5.96
C ALA A 226 12.60 19.95 -6.08
N HIS A 227 13.75 20.24 -6.70
CA HIS A 227 14.86 19.31 -6.87
C HIS A 227 15.38 18.84 -5.50
N TYR A 228 15.58 19.77 -4.56
CA TYR A 228 16.00 19.44 -3.20
C TYR A 228 15.04 18.47 -2.51
N LEU A 229 13.73 18.68 -2.62
CA LEU A 229 12.72 17.78 -2.05
C LEU A 229 12.78 16.37 -2.66
N PHE A 230 12.94 16.28 -3.98
CA PHE A 230 13.11 14.98 -4.64
C PHE A 230 14.37 14.26 -4.19
N GLU A 231 15.52 14.95 -4.11
CA GLU A 231 16.77 14.36 -3.65
C GLU A 231 16.67 13.88 -2.20
N ARG A 232 16.08 14.69 -1.32
CA ARG A 232 15.90 14.35 0.08
C ARG A 232 15.01 13.10 0.24
N LEU A 233 13.91 13.02 -0.52
CA LEU A 233 13.03 11.86 -0.54
C LEU A 233 13.73 10.61 -1.09
N VAL A 234 14.46 10.73 -2.19
CA VAL A 234 15.20 9.62 -2.81
C VAL A 234 16.26 9.07 -1.85
N HIS A 235 16.96 9.96 -1.15
CA HIS A 235 17.96 9.56 -0.14
C HIS A 235 17.32 8.72 0.98
N GLU A 236 16.20 9.18 1.55
CA GLU A 236 15.45 8.43 2.57
C GLU A 236 15.01 7.07 2.02
N TYR A 237 14.42 7.07 0.82
CA TYR A 237 13.91 5.86 0.21
C TYR A 237 14.99 4.81 -0.03
N ILE A 238 16.13 5.20 -0.62
CA ILE A 238 17.24 4.27 -0.87
C ILE A 238 17.81 3.71 0.43
N THR A 239 17.95 4.55 1.45
CA THR A 239 18.45 4.14 2.76
C THR A 239 17.57 3.06 3.38
N HIS A 240 16.28 3.27 3.39
CA HIS A 240 15.32 2.34 3.98
C HIS A 240 15.04 1.11 3.11
N LEU A 241 15.07 1.26 1.77
CA LEU A 241 14.96 0.12 0.86
C LEU A 241 16.13 -0.86 1.04
N ARG A 242 17.36 -0.35 1.12
CA ARG A 242 18.54 -1.21 1.39
C ARG A 242 18.38 -1.95 2.70
N ARG A 243 18.03 -1.23 3.78
CA ARG A 243 17.78 -1.84 5.09
C ARG A 243 16.72 -2.93 5.05
N TYR A 244 15.63 -2.73 4.30
CA TYR A 244 14.58 -3.72 4.10
C TYR A 244 15.09 -4.94 3.34
N LEU A 245 15.77 -4.74 2.21
CA LEU A 245 16.30 -5.83 1.38
C LEU A 245 17.36 -6.67 2.09
N ASP A 246 18.21 -6.04 2.91
CA ASP A 246 19.21 -6.74 3.71
C ASP A 246 18.58 -7.50 4.90
N GLY A 247 17.40 -7.10 5.32
CA GLY A 247 16.71 -7.62 6.49
C GLY A 247 15.66 -8.69 6.23
N VAL A 248 15.11 -8.80 5.02
CA VAL A 248 14.03 -9.71 4.65
C VAL A 248 14.49 -10.75 3.64
#